data_09ab887329388d4c3bc09ab3ba1bcbb9
#
_entry.id   09ab887329388d4c3bc09ab3ba1bcbb9
#
_cell.length_a   1.000
_cell.length_b   1.000
_cell.length_c   1.000
_cell.angle_alpha   90.00
_cell.angle_beta   90.00
_cell.angle_gamma   90.00
#
_symmetry.space_group_name_H-M   'P 1'
#
loop_
_entity.id
_entity.type
_entity.pdbx_description
1 polymer ?
#
loop_
_entity_poly.entity_id
_entity_poly.type
_entity_poly.pdbx_seq_one_letter_code
_entity_poly.pdbx_strand_id
1 'polypeptide(L)'
;MDIRGKVIEIIADQAIVDTSDVNDESTLEGLGIDSLGLVESIFAIEETFDIQVPFNANQPDESPFDLSSVATIIQGIEILIQEQS
;
A
#
# COMPACT_ATOMS: atom_id res chain seq x y z
N MET A 1 8.91 0.67 14.51
CA MET A 1 7.58 0.50 13.90
C MET A 1 7.59 -0.69 12.95
N ASP A 2 6.59 -1.52 13.01
CA ASP A 2 6.47 -2.68 12.12
C ASP A 2 5.78 -2.25 10.82
N ILE A 3 6.56 -1.76 9.87
CA ILE A 3 6.03 -1.25 8.60
C ILE A 3 5.30 -2.37 7.85
N ARG A 4 5.94 -3.53 7.73
CA ARG A 4 5.37 -4.65 7.00
C ARG A 4 4.03 -5.09 7.61
N GLY A 5 3.97 -5.25 8.92
CA GLY A 5 2.74 -5.64 9.60
C GLY A 5 1.63 -4.62 9.41
N LYS A 6 1.96 -3.33 9.48
CA LYS A 6 0.96 -2.27 9.28
C LYS A 6 0.43 -2.26 7.85
N VAL A 7 1.31 -2.42 6.86
CA VAL A 7 0.89 -2.47 5.45
C VAL A 7 -0.03 -3.67 5.22
N ILE A 8 0.35 -4.83 5.74
CA ILE A 8 -0.46 -6.04 5.59
C ILE A 8 -1.84 -5.85 6.24
N GLU A 9 -1.91 -5.23 7.42
CA GLU A 9 -3.19 -4.95 8.07
C GLU A 9 -4.07 -4.04 7.21
N ILE A 10 -3.49 -3.00 6.65
CA ILE A 10 -4.23 -2.05 5.80
C ILE A 10 -4.78 -2.75 4.57
N ILE A 11 -3.95 -3.53 3.90
CA ILE A 11 -4.33 -4.21 2.67
C ILE A 11 -5.38 -5.29 2.95
N ALA A 12 -5.19 -6.07 4.02
CA ALA A 12 -6.15 -7.11 4.40
C ALA A 12 -7.51 -6.49 4.73
N ASP A 13 -7.52 -5.35 5.39
CA ASP A 13 -8.74 -4.65 5.74
C ASP A 13 -9.48 -4.17 4.49
N GLN A 14 -8.75 -3.62 3.51
CA GLN A 14 -9.35 -3.19 2.25
C GLN A 14 -9.88 -4.35 1.42
N ALA A 15 -9.17 -5.47 1.41
CA ALA A 15 -9.59 -6.66 0.66
C ALA A 15 -10.63 -7.49 1.40
N ILE A 16 -10.89 -7.19 2.67
CA ILE A 16 -11.82 -7.92 3.54
C ILE A 16 -11.39 -9.39 3.65
N VAL A 17 -10.10 -9.58 3.93
CA VAL A 17 -9.50 -10.90 4.16
C VAL A 17 -8.67 -10.84 5.44
N ASP A 18 -8.25 -12.01 5.93
CA ASP A 18 -7.34 -12.07 7.09
C ASP A 18 -5.93 -11.66 6.69
N THR A 19 -5.18 -11.16 7.66
CA THR A 19 -3.78 -10.80 7.41
C THR A 19 -2.96 -12.01 6.96
N SER A 20 -3.34 -13.21 7.37
CA SER A 20 -2.69 -14.45 6.94
C SER A 20 -2.87 -14.75 5.45
N ASP A 21 -3.86 -14.11 4.81
CA ASP A 21 -4.11 -14.25 3.37
C ASP A 21 -3.28 -13.27 2.53
N VAL A 22 -2.52 -12.39 3.17
CA VAL A 22 -1.71 -11.37 2.50
C VAL A 22 -0.24 -11.68 2.73
N ASN A 23 0.55 -11.72 1.65
CA ASN A 23 1.99 -11.96 1.75
C ASN A 23 2.73 -11.00 0.81
N ASP A 24 4.06 -11.06 0.82
CA ASP A 24 4.89 -10.15 0.04
C ASP A 24 4.64 -10.24 -1.46
N GLU A 25 4.23 -11.40 -1.94
CA GLU A 25 3.97 -11.63 -3.36
C GLU A 25 2.53 -11.26 -3.76
N SER A 26 1.67 -10.98 -2.80
CA SER A 26 0.28 -10.61 -3.08
C SER A 26 0.23 -9.31 -3.87
N THR A 27 -0.71 -9.25 -4.83
CA THR A 27 -0.99 -8.03 -5.58
C THR A 27 -2.36 -7.51 -5.15
N LEU A 28 -2.55 -6.20 -5.26
CA LEU A 28 -3.84 -5.60 -4.91
C LEU A 28 -4.93 -6.12 -5.82
N GLU A 29 -4.64 -6.25 -7.11
CA GLU A 29 -5.58 -6.80 -8.07
C GLU A 29 -5.94 -8.26 -7.74
N GLY A 30 -4.93 -9.05 -7.40
CA GLY A 30 -5.13 -10.45 -7.01
C GLY A 30 -5.98 -10.63 -5.77
N LEU A 31 -5.97 -9.63 -4.88
CA LEU A 31 -6.78 -9.62 -3.67
C LEU A 31 -8.18 -9.05 -3.89
N GLY A 32 -8.48 -8.61 -5.11
CA GLY A 32 -9.79 -8.06 -5.44
C GLY A 32 -9.97 -6.59 -5.08
N ILE A 33 -8.87 -5.88 -4.84
CA ILE A 33 -8.93 -4.45 -4.55
C ILE A 33 -9.01 -3.69 -5.88
N ASP A 34 -10.08 -2.92 -6.06
CA ASP A 34 -10.28 -2.12 -7.26
C ASP A 34 -9.61 -0.74 -7.13
N SER A 35 -9.83 0.12 -8.14
CA SER A 35 -9.21 1.44 -8.16
C SER A 35 -9.58 2.29 -6.95
N LEU A 36 -10.83 2.22 -6.51
CA LEU A 36 -11.27 2.96 -5.34
C LEU A 36 -10.61 2.42 -4.06
N GLY A 37 -10.57 1.09 -3.92
CA GLY A 37 -9.89 0.47 -2.79
C GLY A 37 -8.40 0.79 -2.76
N LEU A 38 -7.78 0.90 -3.93
CA LEU A 38 -6.39 1.30 -4.05
C LEU A 38 -6.16 2.70 -3.49
N VAL A 39 -7.00 3.67 -3.88
CA VAL A 39 -6.90 5.03 -3.39
C VAL A 39 -7.12 5.08 -1.87
N GLU A 40 -8.10 4.34 -1.37
CA GLU A 40 -8.36 4.27 0.07
C GLU A 40 -7.18 3.66 0.82
N SER A 41 -6.54 2.63 0.25
CA SER A 41 -5.34 2.03 0.84
C SER A 41 -4.20 3.04 0.94
N ILE A 42 -4.01 3.85 -0.10
CA ILE A 42 -2.97 4.88 -0.11
C ILE A 42 -3.24 5.91 0.99
N PHE A 43 -4.48 6.36 1.14
CA PHE A 43 -4.83 7.32 2.19
C PHE A 43 -4.58 6.73 3.58
N ALA A 44 -4.92 5.46 3.80
CA ALA A 44 -4.68 4.81 5.08
C ALA A 44 -3.17 4.71 5.38
N ILE A 45 -2.37 4.43 4.35
CA ILE A 45 -0.92 4.39 4.48
C ILE A 45 -0.38 5.76 4.87
N GLU A 46 -0.85 6.81 4.21
CA GLU A 46 -0.41 8.18 4.51
C GLU A 46 -0.73 8.57 5.95
N GLU A 47 -1.91 8.22 6.43
CA GLU A 47 -2.31 8.51 7.81
C GLU A 47 -1.51 7.69 8.82
N THR A 48 -1.33 6.40 8.54
CA THR A 48 -0.69 5.48 9.48
C THR A 48 0.79 5.83 9.68
N PHE A 49 1.48 6.18 8.61
CA PHE A 49 2.92 6.45 8.65
C PHE A 49 3.25 7.94 8.64
N ASP A 50 2.26 8.81 8.55
CA ASP A 50 2.43 10.26 8.50
C ASP A 50 3.39 10.67 7.38
N ILE A 51 3.12 10.16 6.18
CA ILE A 51 3.91 10.43 4.98
C ILE A 51 2.98 10.83 3.84
N GLN A 52 3.57 11.36 2.76
CA GLN A 52 2.85 11.61 1.52
C GLN A 52 3.33 10.65 0.46
N VAL A 53 2.40 9.93 -0.14
CA VAL A 53 2.71 8.95 -1.20
C VAL A 53 2.51 9.62 -2.55
N PRO A 54 3.53 9.62 -3.43
CA PRO A 54 3.41 10.22 -4.75
C PRO A 54 2.58 9.32 -5.66
N PHE A 55 1.27 9.48 -5.58
CA PHE A 55 0.31 8.63 -6.27
C PHE A 55 -0.62 9.49 -7.13
N ASN A 56 -0.79 9.09 -8.40
CA ASN A 56 -1.69 9.76 -9.32
C ASN A 56 -2.97 8.94 -9.44
N ALA A 57 -4.05 9.39 -8.79
CA ALA A 57 -5.32 8.67 -8.78
C ALA A 57 -5.95 8.59 -10.17
N ASN A 58 -5.66 9.52 -11.06
CA ASN A 58 -6.20 9.53 -12.43
C ASN A 58 -5.47 8.56 -13.34
N GLN A 59 -4.20 8.30 -13.06
CA GLN A 59 -3.36 7.41 -13.86
C GLN A 59 -2.48 6.58 -12.93
N PRO A 60 -3.08 5.58 -12.25
CA PRO A 60 -2.33 4.79 -11.26
C PRO A 60 -1.10 4.10 -11.83
N ASP A 61 -1.16 3.67 -13.08
CA ASP A 61 -0.05 2.99 -13.74
C ASP A 61 1.16 3.88 -13.96
N GLU A 62 0.95 5.19 -13.95
CA GLU A 62 2.01 6.18 -14.18
C GLU A 62 2.53 6.79 -12.88
N SER A 63 2.02 6.34 -11.74
CA SER A 63 2.48 6.82 -10.45
C SER A 63 3.94 6.40 -10.21
N PRO A 64 4.78 7.28 -9.63
CA PRO A 64 6.15 6.91 -9.30
C PRO A 64 6.24 5.88 -8.18
N PHE A 65 5.19 5.72 -7.40
CA PHE A 65 5.13 4.74 -6.32
C PHE A 65 4.69 3.39 -6.90
N ASP A 66 5.50 2.36 -6.68
CA ASP A 66 5.25 1.03 -7.25
C ASP A 66 4.23 0.27 -6.40
N LEU A 67 3.07 0.00 -6.98
CA LEU A 67 1.96 -0.70 -6.32
C LEU A 67 1.77 -2.10 -6.87
N SER A 68 2.77 -2.66 -7.56
CA SER A 68 2.61 -3.94 -8.23
C SER A 68 2.51 -5.13 -7.27
N SER A 69 3.08 -5.02 -6.07
CA SER A 69 2.97 -6.08 -5.06
C SER A 69 3.09 -5.49 -3.66
N VAL A 70 2.77 -6.30 -2.66
CA VAL A 70 2.92 -5.90 -1.26
C VAL A 70 4.39 -5.57 -0.95
N ALA A 71 5.32 -6.39 -1.47
CA ALA A 71 6.75 -6.17 -1.23
C ALA A 71 7.21 -4.80 -1.76
N THR A 72 6.78 -4.42 -2.97
CA THR A 72 7.18 -3.13 -3.55
C THR A 72 6.53 -1.96 -2.81
N ILE A 73 5.31 -2.14 -2.33
CA ILE A 73 4.63 -1.13 -1.51
C ILE A 73 5.41 -0.90 -0.22
N ILE A 74 5.81 -1.97 0.46
CA ILE A 74 6.58 -1.88 1.70
C ILE A 74 7.91 -1.16 1.46
N GLN A 75 8.63 -1.53 0.40
CA GLN A 75 9.90 -0.89 0.06
C GLN A 75 9.71 0.60 -0.21
N GLY A 76 8.68 0.97 -0.95
CA GLY A 76 8.39 2.35 -1.26
C GLY A 76 8.08 3.16 0.00
N ILE A 77 7.32 2.58 0.93
CA ILE A 77 6.99 3.24 2.19
C ILE A 77 8.25 3.46 3.03
N GLU A 78 9.13 2.47 3.10
CA GLU A 78 10.39 2.61 3.84
C GLU A 78 11.24 3.75 3.31
N ILE A 79 11.33 3.88 1.99
CA ILE A 79 12.06 4.97 1.34
C ILE A 79 11.42 6.32 1.68
N LEU A 80 10.09 6.41 1.58
CA LEU A 80 9.39 7.66 1.88
C LEU A 80 9.55 8.08 3.33
N ILE A 81 9.52 7.14 4.25
CA ILE A 81 9.73 7.44 5.67
C ILE A 81 11.12 8.04 5.88
N GLN A 82 12.14 7.47 5.24
CA GLN A 82 13.49 8.00 5.33
C GLN A 82 13.61 9.39 4.74
N GLU A 83 12.96 9.64 3.59
CA GLU A 83 13.04 10.91 2.90
C GLU A 83 12.27 12.03 3.60
N GLN A 84 11.17 11.69 4.27
CA GLN A 84 10.26 12.67 4.87
C GLN A 84 10.41 12.82 6.37
N SER A 85 11.24 12.00 7.00
CA SER A 85 11.43 12.07 8.44
C SER A 85 12.50 13.07 8.86
#